data_469ec1f0f5b605b89c3c312407bf042d
#
_entry.id   469ec1f0f5b605b89c3c312407bf042d
#
_cell.length_a   1.000
_cell.length_b   1.000
_cell.length_c   1.000
_cell.angle_alpha   90.00
_cell.angle_beta   90.00
_cell.angle_gamma   90.00
#
_symmetry.space_group_name_H-M   'P 1'
#
loop_
_entity.id
_entity.type
_entity.pdbx_description
1 polymer ?
#
loop_
_entity_poly.entity_id
_entity_poly.type
_entity_poly.pdbx_seq_one_letter_code
_entity_poly.pdbx_strand_id
1 'polypeptide(L)'
;MAAKMVLAALKHIWATLEPTSCSHALIGGLSLSFWKHVRTTQDVDLLIDSGSAGVGALLEVLKKAGIRTKRQPPIIDLKSLRIVQLLYEPKDAFMEIQIDLLLAESEFHREALARRVPAWISEMNFEFSTLSCEDLIIMKMNAGRIIDRADAAALLRLNRESLNLNYLLKWVKKLNLNSEWSEIWNESSPGEPLPSLTD
;
A
#
# COMPACT_ATOMS: atom_id res chain seq x y z
N MET A 1 0.39 20.27 10.43
CA MET A 1 -0.97 19.95 10.88
C MET A 1 -1.58 18.80 10.10
N ALA A 2 -1.61 18.82 8.76
CA ALA A 2 -2.16 17.75 7.94
C ALA A 2 -1.54 16.34 8.19
N ALA A 3 -0.20 16.24 8.24
CA ALA A 3 0.46 14.95 8.49
C ALA A 3 0.04 14.29 9.82
N LYS A 4 -0.17 15.07 10.88
CA LYS A 4 -0.65 14.53 12.17
C LYS A 4 -2.06 13.94 12.07
N MET A 5 -2.92 14.55 11.25
CA MET A 5 -4.29 14.05 11.04
C MET A 5 -4.30 12.74 10.25
N VAL A 6 -3.46 12.62 9.21
CA VAL A 6 -3.31 11.38 8.44
C VAL A 6 -2.78 10.25 9.33
N LEU A 7 -1.78 10.53 10.17
CA LEU A 7 -1.26 9.55 11.13
C LEU A 7 -2.28 9.17 12.20
N ALA A 8 -3.11 10.12 12.65
CA ALA A 8 -4.21 9.83 13.58
C ALA A 8 -5.26 8.92 12.93
N ALA A 9 -5.59 9.16 11.67
CA ALA A 9 -6.49 8.30 10.90
C ALA A 9 -5.91 6.89 10.72
N LEU A 10 -4.62 6.77 10.38
CA LEU A 10 -3.92 5.50 10.30
C LEU A 10 -4.01 4.73 11.63
N LYS A 11 -3.66 5.38 12.74
CA LYS A 11 -3.70 4.74 14.06
C LYS A 11 -5.12 4.29 14.44
N HIS A 12 -6.13 5.08 14.11
CA HIS A 12 -7.52 4.76 14.42
C HIS A 12 -8.03 3.57 13.63
N ILE A 13 -7.83 3.55 12.29
CA ILE A 13 -8.25 2.41 11.48
C ILE A 13 -7.48 1.16 11.84
N TRP A 14 -6.18 1.27 12.11
CA TRP A 14 -5.35 0.13 12.50
C TRP A 14 -5.88 -0.54 13.77
N ALA A 15 -6.10 0.25 14.83
CA ALA A 15 -6.67 -0.25 16.10
C ALA A 15 -8.07 -0.84 15.93
N THR A 16 -8.84 -0.37 14.94
CA THR A 16 -10.16 -0.93 14.61
C THR A 16 -10.05 -2.26 13.89
N LEU A 17 -9.05 -2.44 13.04
CA LEU A 17 -8.84 -3.68 12.26
C LEU A 17 -8.12 -4.78 13.07
N GLU A 18 -7.23 -4.41 13.97
CA GLU A 18 -6.38 -5.34 14.73
C GLU A 18 -7.15 -6.45 15.46
N PRO A 19 -8.29 -6.19 16.14
CA PRO A 19 -9.07 -7.25 16.79
C PRO A 19 -9.89 -8.11 15.81
N THR A 20 -9.84 -7.82 14.51
CA THR A 20 -10.56 -8.58 13.49
C THR A 20 -9.69 -9.70 12.91
N SER A 21 -10.30 -10.61 12.16
CA SER A 21 -9.57 -11.65 11.41
C SER A 21 -8.94 -11.14 10.10
N CYS A 22 -8.99 -9.83 9.83
CA CYS A 22 -8.49 -9.24 8.61
C CYS A 22 -6.97 -9.14 8.61
N SER A 23 -6.32 -9.70 7.59
CA SER A 23 -4.91 -9.39 7.32
C SER A 23 -4.82 -8.05 6.62
N HIS A 24 -3.95 -7.16 7.09
CA HIS A 24 -3.79 -5.83 6.50
C HIS A 24 -2.36 -5.33 6.58
N ALA A 25 -2.01 -4.41 5.68
CA ALA A 25 -0.71 -3.74 5.64
C ALA A 25 -0.85 -2.33 5.06
N LEU A 26 -0.03 -1.40 5.55
CA LEU A 26 0.07 -0.07 4.98
C LEU A 26 0.71 -0.13 3.59
N ILE A 27 0.14 0.61 2.65
CA ILE A 27 0.63 0.80 1.29
C ILE A 27 0.61 2.30 0.93
N GLY A 28 0.69 2.64 -0.35
CA GLY A 28 0.53 4.03 -0.82
C GLY A 28 1.63 4.98 -0.36
N GLY A 29 1.29 6.26 -0.28
CA GLY A 29 2.25 7.33 -0.03
C GLY A 29 2.93 7.28 1.33
N LEU A 30 2.20 6.93 2.39
CA LEU A 30 2.77 6.82 3.74
C LEU A 30 3.81 5.71 3.85
N SER A 31 3.58 4.56 3.21
CA SER A 31 4.48 3.41 3.27
C SER A 31 5.86 3.69 2.69
N LEU A 32 5.95 4.61 1.71
CA LEU A 32 7.21 4.94 1.04
C LEU A 32 8.26 5.53 1.99
N SER A 33 7.82 6.25 3.02
CA SER A 33 8.72 6.88 3.99
C SER A 33 9.55 5.86 4.78
N PHE A 34 9.03 4.66 5.00
CA PHE A 34 9.73 3.55 5.67
C PHE A 34 10.82 2.93 4.76
N TRP A 35 10.73 3.19 3.47
CA TRP A 35 11.69 2.77 2.44
C TRP A 35 12.51 3.94 1.89
N LYS A 36 12.84 4.92 2.74
CA LYS A 36 13.72 6.08 2.46
C LYS A 36 13.18 7.06 1.41
N HIS A 37 11.92 6.92 0.96
CA HIS A 37 11.31 7.80 -0.04
C HIS A 37 10.17 8.61 0.60
N VAL A 38 10.51 9.83 1.07
CA VAL A 38 9.54 10.72 1.74
C VAL A 38 8.87 11.63 0.71
N ARG A 39 7.55 11.56 0.66
CA ARG A 39 6.71 12.52 -0.06
C ARG A 39 5.42 12.82 0.69
N THR A 40 4.81 13.95 0.38
CA THR A 40 3.53 14.32 0.99
C THR A 40 2.40 13.40 0.51
N THR A 41 1.55 12.96 1.43
CA THR A 41 0.28 12.30 1.15
C THR A 41 -0.81 12.86 2.05
N GLN A 42 -2.08 12.74 1.63
CA GLN A 42 -3.24 13.25 2.36
C GLN A 42 -4.24 12.15 2.71
N ASP A 43 -3.93 10.92 2.35
CA ASP A 43 -4.75 9.73 2.47
C ASP A 43 -4.00 8.61 3.20
N VAL A 44 -4.76 7.61 3.63
CA VAL A 44 -4.26 6.36 4.17
C VAL A 44 -4.66 5.25 3.22
N ASP A 45 -3.68 4.51 2.71
CA ASP A 45 -3.91 3.37 1.82
C ASP A 45 -3.56 2.07 2.54
N LEU A 46 -4.47 1.11 2.54
CA LEU A 46 -4.25 -0.22 3.11
C LEU A 46 -4.53 -1.31 2.08
N LEU A 47 -3.66 -2.30 2.00
CA LEU A 47 -3.97 -3.59 1.38
C LEU A 47 -4.62 -4.48 2.44
N ILE A 48 -5.78 -5.07 2.13
CA ILE A 48 -6.56 -5.81 3.12
C ILE A 48 -7.15 -7.10 2.55
N ASP A 49 -7.01 -8.18 3.30
CA ASP A 49 -7.77 -9.42 3.12
C ASP A 49 -8.82 -9.49 4.21
N SER A 50 -10.10 -9.38 3.83
CA SER A 50 -11.23 -9.40 4.77
C SER A 50 -11.53 -10.80 5.35
N GLY A 51 -10.78 -11.82 4.91
CA GLY A 51 -10.96 -13.19 5.38
C GLY A 51 -12.35 -13.76 5.09
N SER A 52 -12.73 -14.75 5.87
CA SER A 52 -14.03 -15.44 5.71
C SER A 52 -15.25 -14.59 6.06
N ALA A 53 -15.08 -13.54 6.87
CA ALA A 53 -16.19 -12.65 7.25
C ALA A 53 -16.63 -11.75 6.09
N GLY A 54 -15.75 -11.48 5.14
CA GLY A 54 -16.02 -10.68 3.96
C GLY A 54 -16.09 -9.18 4.20
N VAL A 55 -16.09 -8.43 3.11
CA VAL A 55 -16.05 -6.96 3.13
C VAL A 55 -17.25 -6.34 3.84
N GLY A 56 -18.45 -6.93 3.70
CA GLY A 56 -19.66 -6.40 4.34
C GLY A 56 -19.56 -6.36 5.86
N ALA A 57 -19.13 -7.45 6.49
CA ALA A 57 -18.93 -7.50 7.94
C ALA A 57 -17.85 -6.51 8.41
N LEU A 58 -16.79 -6.39 7.64
CA LEU A 58 -15.73 -5.42 7.90
C LEU A 58 -16.28 -3.98 7.90
N LEU A 59 -17.09 -3.61 6.91
CA LEU A 59 -17.68 -2.28 6.81
C LEU A 59 -18.58 -1.93 8.00
N GLU A 60 -19.29 -2.92 8.57
CA GLU A 60 -20.09 -2.71 9.78
C GLU A 60 -19.21 -2.44 11.01
N VAL A 61 -18.06 -3.10 11.13
CA VAL A 61 -17.07 -2.82 12.19
C VAL A 61 -16.53 -1.39 12.05
N LEU A 62 -16.09 -1.02 10.86
CA LEU A 62 -15.54 0.32 10.57
C LEU A 62 -16.59 1.42 10.83
N LYS A 63 -17.84 1.19 10.44
CA LYS A 63 -18.95 2.13 10.68
C LYS A 63 -19.17 2.38 12.18
N LYS A 64 -19.13 1.33 13.00
CA LYS A 64 -19.24 1.46 14.48
C LYS A 64 -18.07 2.25 15.09
N ALA A 65 -16.92 2.25 14.43
CA ALA A 65 -15.76 3.05 14.82
C ALA A 65 -15.77 4.49 14.24
N GLY A 66 -16.88 4.91 13.61
CA GLY A 66 -16.99 6.26 13.03
C GLY A 66 -16.31 6.42 11.66
N ILE A 67 -15.92 5.31 11.02
CA ILE A 67 -15.34 5.31 9.67
C ILE A 67 -16.47 4.97 8.69
N ARG A 68 -16.82 5.92 7.82
CA ARG A 68 -17.95 5.75 6.89
C ARG A 68 -17.49 5.51 5.45
N THR A 69 -18.31 4.84 4.66
CA THR A 69 -18.07 4.71 3.21
C THR A 69 -18.28 6.03 2.50
N LYS A 70 -17.38 6.35 1.56
CA LYS A 70 -17.45 7.59 0.77
C LYS A 70 -18.58 7.56 -0.25
N ARG A 71 -19.01 6.37 -0.68
CA ARG A 71 -20.03 6.18 -1.71
C ARG A 71 -20.86 4.92 -1.52
N GLN A 72 -21.94 4.83 -2.33
CA GLN A 72 -22.81 3.65 -2.47
C GLN A 72 -22.95 3.31 -3.96
N PRO A 73 -22.74 2.05 -4.39
CA PRO A 73 -22.22 0.94 -3.60
C PRO A 73 -20.79 1.20 -3.13
N PRO A 74 -20.34 0.58 -2.01
CA PRO A 74 -19.06 0.91 -1.39
C PRO A 74 -17.85 0.40 -2.17
N ILE A 75 -17.99 -0.71 -2.90
CA ILE A 75 -16.91 -1.33 -3.66
C ILE A 75 -16.84 -0.71 -5.06
N ILE A 76 -15.63 -0.36 -5.47
CA ILE A 76 -15.34 0.17 -6.80
C ILE A 76 -14.44 -0.85 -7.51
N ASP A 77 -14.87 -1.25 -8.69
CA ASP A 77 -14.08 -2.11 -9.57
C ASP A 77 -13.19 -1.25 -10.48
N LEU A 78 -11.88 -1.41 -10.35
CA LEU A 78 -10.86 -0.74 -11.16
C LEU A 78 -10.08 -1.79 -11.97
N LYS A 79 -10.62 -2.23 -13.09
CA LYS A 79 -10.04 -3.31 -13.92
C LYS A 79 -9.81 -4.58 -13.09
N SER A 80 -8.55 -4.81 -12.68
CA SER A 80 -8.12 -5.98 -11.89
C SER A 80 -8.10 -5.73 -10.38
N LEU A 81 -8.47 -4.53 -9.93
CA LEU A 81 -8.41 -4.11 -8.54
C LEU A 81 -9.80 -3.74 -8.02
N ARG A 82 -10.09 -4.09 -6.79
CA ARG A 82 -11.29 -3.64 -6.08
C ARG A 82 -10.88 -2.82 -4.87
N ILE A 83 -11.50 -1.65 -4.75
CA ILE A 83 -11.22 -0.73 -3.64
C ILE A 83 -12.50 -0.33 -2.92
N VAL A 84 -12.36 -0.02 -1.64
CA VAL A 84 -13.38 0.65 -0.84
C VAL A 84 -12.81 1.97 -0.37
N GLN A 85 -13.50 3.06 -0.70
CA GLN A 85 -13.12 4.40 -0.24
C GLN A 85 -13.92 4.76 1.01
N LEU A 86 -13.20 5.15 2.04
CA LEU A 86 -13.74 5.50 3.34
C LEU A 86 -13.36 6.94 3.69
N LEU A 87 -14.10 7.51 4.64
CA LEU A 87 -13.83 8.81 5.22
C LEU A 87 -13.86 8.70 6.74
N TYR A 88 -12.90 9.33 7.37
CA TYR A 88 -12.81 9.43 8.82
C TYR A 88 -12.42 10.86 9.22
N GLU A 89 -13.14 11.41 10.19
CA GLU A 89 -12.81 12.69 10.80
C GLU A 89 -12.10 12.46 12.15
N PRO A 90 -10.78 12.69 12.22
CA PRO A 90 -10.05 12.58 13.47
C PRO A 90 -10.58 13.60 14.51
N LYS A 91 -10.51 13.26 15.80
CA LYS A 91 -10.89 14.16 16.87
C LYS A 91 -10.10 15.47 16.77
N ASP A 92 -10.79 16.59 16.91
CA ASP A 92 -10.23 17.94 16.78
C ASP A 92 -9.70 18.29 15.36
N ALA A 93 -10.13 17.55 14.35
CA ALA A 93 -9.87 17.88 12.95
C ALA A 93 -11.01 18.72 12.36
N PHE A 94 -10.66 19.55 11.37
CA PHE A 94 -11.63 20.33 10.59
C PHE A 94 -11.86 19.74 9.19
N MET A 95 -11.38 18.52 8.96
CA MET A 95 -11.47 17.85 7.66
C MET A 95 -11.46 16.34 7.84
N GLU A 96 -12.16 15.68 6.93
CA GLU A 96 -12.14 14.23 6.83
C GLU A 96 -10.87 13.74 6.10
N ILE A 97 -10.30 12.67 6.59
CA ILE A 97 -9.19 11.97 5.94
C ILE A 97 -9.76 10.80 5.12
N GLN A 98 -9.37 10.72 3.86
CA GLN A 98 -9.70 9.57 3.03
C GLN A 98 -8.86 8.36 3.42
N ILE A 99 -9.52 7.20 3.46
CA ILE A 99 -8.87 5.91 3.69
C ILE A 99 -9.28 4.99 2.55
N ASP A 100 -8.32 4.49 1.80
CA ASP A 100 -8.56 3.60 0.68
C ASP A 100 -8.14 2.17 1.06
N LEU A 101 -9.10 1.25 0.99
CA LEU A 101 -8.86 -0.18 1.21
C LEU A 101 -8.78 -0.87 -0.14
N LEU A 102 -7.59 -1.34 -0.51
CA LEU A 102 -7.37 -2.21 -1.65
C LEU A 102 -7.62 -3.65 -1.22
N LEU A 103 -8.55 -4.35 -1.90
CA LEU A 103 -8.90 -5.73 -1.56
C LEU A 103 -7.87 -6.71 -2.13
N ALA A 104 -7.32 -7.56 -1.26
CA ALA A 104 -6.25 -8.51 -1.60
C ALA A 104 -6.83 -9.78 -2.25
N GLU A 105 -7.29 -9.69 -3.49
CA GLU A 105 -7.96 -10.79 -4.20
C GLU A 105 -7.05 -11.59 -5.14
N SER A 106 -5.89 -11.04 -5.52
CA SER A 106 -4.92 -11.72 -6.38
C SER A 106 -3.93 -12.58 -5.58
N GLU A 107 -3.28 -13.51 -6.26
CA GLU A 107 -2.17 -14.29 -5.69
C GLU A 107 -1.04 -13.37 -5.21
N PHE A 108 -0.70 -12.35 -6.03
CA PHE A 108 0.31 -11.37 -5.67
C PHE A 108 -0.05 -10.63 -4.37
N HIS A 109 -1.28 -10.14 -4.25
CA HIS A 109 -1.71 -9.40 -3.06
C HIS A 109 -1.65 -10.25 -1.79
N ARG A 110 -2.03 -11.54 -1.86
CA ARG A 110 -1.93 -12.46 -0.73
C ARG A 110 -0.47 -12.76 -0.35
N GLU A 111 0.41 -12.96 -1.33
CA GLU A 111 1.85 -13.16 -1.08
C GLU A 111 2.46 -11.87 -0.47
N ALA A 112 2.11 -10.70 -0.98
CA ALA A 112 2.57 -9.42 -0.45
C ALA A 112 2.12 -9.21 1.02
N LEU A 113 0.86 -9.50 1.36
CA LEU A 113 0.39 -9.46 2.75
C LEU A 113 1.12 -10.45 3.67
N ALA A 114 1.42 -11.65 3.18
CA ALA A 114 2.17 -12.64 3.96
C ALA A 114 3.63 -12.19 4.23
N ARG A 115 4.19 -11.36 3.35
CA ARG A 115 5.56 -10.81 3.42
C ARG A 115 5.64 -9.46 4.12
N ARG A 116 4.51 -8.91 4.61
CA ARG A 116 4.51 -7.59 5.27
C ARG A 116 5.53 -7.53 6.40
N VAL A 117 6.12 -6.37 6.59
CA VAL A 117 7.15 -6.14 7.61
C VAL A 117 6.66 -5.21 8.71
N PRO A 118 7.06 -5.42 9.96
CA PRO A 118 6.73 -4.51 11.04
C PRO A 118 7.37 -3.14 10.82
N ALA A 119 6.66 -2.09 11.19
CA ALA A 119 7.10 -0.72 11.14
C ALA A 119 6.65 0.02 12.40
N TRP A 120 7.37 1.10 12.74
CA TRP A 120 7.16 1.84 13.98
C TRP A 120 7.20 3.35 13.75
N ILE A 121 6.26 4.05 14.34
CA ILE A 121 6.24 5.52 14.39
C ILE A 121 6.51 5.94 15.84
N SER A 122 7.76 6.37 16.12
CA SER A 122 8.23 6.70 17.47
C SER A 122 7.43 7.81 18.12
N GLU A 123 7.07 8.85 17.36
CA GLU A 123 6.34 10.03 17.87
C GLU A 123 4.94 9.68 18.36
N MET A 124 4.38 8.57 17.92
CA MET A 124 3.04 8.12 18.31
C MET A 124 3.04 6.87 19.18
N ASN A 125 4.22 6.31 19.47
CA ASN A 125 4.36 5.01 20.12
C ASN A 125 3.43 3.98 19.45
N PHE A 126 3.58 3.82 18.12
CA PHE A 126 2.63 3.07 17.31
C PHE A 126 3.34 2.09 16.38
N GLU A 127 3.00 0.80 16.56
CA GLU A 127 3.46 -0.30 15.72
C GLU A 127 2.36 -0.69 14.73
N PHE A 128 2.78 -1.04 13.52
CA PHE A 128 1.91 -1.49 12.44
C PHE A 128 2.73 -2.33 11.45
N SER A 129 2.15 -2.76 10.35
CA SER A 129 2.87 -3.45 9.28
C SER A 129 2.74 -2.70 7.96
N THR A 130 3.83 -2.66 7.18
CA THR A 130 3.83 -2.16 5.80
C THR A 130 4.25 -3.27 4.85
N LEU A 131 3.95 -3.13 3.56
CA LEU A 131 4.49 -4.07 2.57
C LEU A 131 6.01 -3.95 2.47
N SER A 132 6.65 -5.03 2.00
CA SER A 132 8.06 -5.00 1.65
C SER A 132 8.35 -3.99 0.54
N CYS A 133 9.59 -3.54 0.41
CA CYS A 133 9.98 -2.60 -0.64
C CYS A 133 9.70 -3.17 -2.03
N GLU A 134 10.01 -4.46 -2.24
CA GLU A 134 9.75 -5.16 -3.49
C GLU A 134 8.26 -5.18 -3.85
N ASP A 135 7.40 -5.49 -2.87
CA ASP A 135 5.97 -5.55 -3.09
C ASP A 135 5.39 -4.17 -3.42
N LEU A 136 5.89 -3.10 -2.78
CA LEU A 136 5.52 -1.72 -3.12
C LEU A 136 5.97 -1.34 -4.53
N ILE A 137 7.19 -1.70 -4.95
CA ILE A 137 7.68 -1.47 -6.31
C ILE A 137 6.76 -2.15 -7.33
N ILE A 138 6.41 -3.43 -7.11
CA ILE A 138 5.52 -4.18 -8.00
C ILE A 138 4.12 -3.53 -8.04
N MET A 139 3.55 -3.16 -6.91
CA MET A 139 2.25 -2.47 -6.86
C MET A 139 2.27 -1.16 -7.63
N LYS A 140 3.35 -0.38 -7.49
CA LYS A 140 3.53 0.89 -8.18
C LYS A 140 3.66 0.72 -9.70
N MET A 141 4.42 -0.26 -10.16
CA MET A 141 4.48 -0.60 -11.58
C MET A 141 3.10 -0.99 -12.12
N ASN A 142 2.38 -1.86 -11.39
CA ASN A 142 1.07 -2.33 -11.81
C ASN A 142 -0.01 -1.23 -11.83
N ALA A 143 0.11 -0.21 -10.98
CA ALA A 143 -0.78 0.96 -10.98
C ALA A 143 -0.56 1.87 -12.18
N GLY A 144 0.68 2.01 -12.66
CA GLY A 144 1.06 2.61 -13.94
C GLY A 144 0.86 4.12 -14.09
N ARG A 145 0.46 4.85 -13.03
CA ARG A 145 0.37 6.31 -13.06
C ARG A 145 1.78 6.92 -13.11
N ILE A 146 1.92 8.13 -13.65
CA ILE A 146 3.23 8.83 -13.75
C ILE A 146 3.91 8.90 -12.36
N ILE A 147 3.16 9.28 -11.33
CA ILE A 147 3.69 9.37 -9.95
C ILE A 147 4.12 8.00 -9.42
N ASP A 148 3.41 6.92 -9.77
CA ASP A 148 3.74 5.58 -9.31
C ASP A 148 5.04 5.07 -9.95
N ARG A 149 5.31 5.39 -11.21
CA ARG A 149 6.58 5.06 -11.88
C ARG A 149 7.75 5.78 -11.22
N ALA A 150 7.60 7.08 -10.95
CA ALA A 150 8.62 7.85 -10.22
C ALA A 150 8.87 7.30 -8.79
N ASP A 151 7.80 6.94 -8.07
CA ASP A 151 7.90 6.30 -6.75
C ASP A 151 8.64 4.95 -6.84
N ALA A 152 8.30 4.11 -7.84
CA ALA A 152 8.94 2.80 -8.04
C ALA A 152 10.45 2.93 -8.36
N ALA A 153 10.82 3.86 -9.24
CA ALA A 153 12.21 4.13 -9.57
C ALA A 153 12.99 4.67 -8.35
N ALA A 154 12.37 5.54 -7.55
CA ALA A 154 12.98 6.06 -6.33
C ALA A 154 13.19 4.94 -5.29
N LEU A 155 12.19 4.08 -5.05
CA LEU A 155 12.31 2.92 -4.16
C LEU A 155 13.44 1.99 -4.59
N LEU A 156 13.48 1.66 -5.89
CA LEU A 156 14.51 0.81 -6.47
C LEU A 156 15.91 1.39 -6.25
N ARG A 157 16.12 2.68 -6.54
CA ARG A 157 17.41 3.36 -6.36
C ARG A 157 17.84 3.43 -4.89
N LEU A 158 16.91 3.80 -3.99
CA LEU A 158 17.23 4.06 -2.58
C LEU A 158 17.46 2.80 -1.75
N ASN A 159 16.92 1.65 -2.21
CA ASN A 159 16.97 0.40 -1.45
C ASN A 159 17.71 -0.73 -2.18
N ARG A 160 18.37 -0.45 -3.29
CA ARG A 160 18.95 -1.41 -4.23
C ARG A 160 19.72 -2.54 -3.58
N GLU A 161 20.58 -2.23 -2.61
CA GLU A 161 21.45 -3.21 -1.94
C GLU A 161 20.69 -4.23 -1.09
N SER A 162 19.48 -3.90 -0.66
CA SER A 162 18.65 -4.74 0.21
C SER A 162 17.52 -5.48 -0.53
N LEU A 163 17.31 -5.17 -1.82
CA LEU A 163 16.22 -5.75 -2.60
C LEU A 163 16.49 -7.18 -3.05
N ASN A 164 15.50 -8.03 -2.94
CA ASN A 164 15.51 -9.34 -3.56
C ASN A 164 15.10 -9.24 -5.03
N LEU A 165 16.09 -9.05 -5.91
CA LEU A 165 15.87 -8.90 -7.35
C LEU A 165 15.22 -10.14 -7.98
N ASN A 166 15.53 -11.35 -7.52
CA ASN A 166 14.90 -12.57 -8.03
C ASN A 166 13.40 -12.59 -7.73
N TYR A 167 13.00 -12.12 -6.55
CA TYR A 167 11.58 -11.97 -6.21
C TYR A 167 10.89 -10.92 -7.09
N LEU A 168 11.51 -9.76 -7.29
CA LEU A 168 10.99 -8.72 -8.19
C LEU A 168 10.79 -9.27 -9.59
N LEU A 169 11.81 -9.89 -10.19
CA LEU A 169 11.78 -10.42 -11.55
C LEU A 169 10.75 -11.55 -11.72
N LYS A 170 10.58 -12.42 -10.70
CA LYS A 170 9.51 -13.42 -10.66
C LYS A 170 8.14 -12.77 -10.91
N TRP A 171 7.84 -11.70 -10.16
CA TRP A 171 6.55 -11.03 -10.24
C TRP A 171 6.42 -10.12 -11.46
N VAL A 172 7.49 -9.47 -11.89
CA VAL A 172 7.55 -8.74 -13.17
C VAL A 172 7.10 -9.64 -14.31
N LYS A 173 7.69 -10.86 -14.41
CA LYS A 173 7.32 -11.84 -15.42
C LYS A 173 5.87 -12.31 -15.27
N LYS A 174 5.45 -12.65 -14.05
CA LYS A 174 4.12 -13.23 -13.77
C LYS A 174 2.97 -12.24 -14.02
N LEU A 175 3.22 -10.95 -13.80
CA LEU A 175 2.26 -9.87 -14.01
C LEU A 175 2.41 -9.18 -15.38
N ASN A 176 3.34 -9.64 -16.24
CA ASN A 176 3.64 -9.06 -17.56
C ASN A 176 4.05 -7.58 -17.48
N LEU A 177 4.85 -7.20 -16.47
CA LEU A 177 5.32 -5.83 -16.22
C LEU A 177 6.71 -5.55 -16.80
N ASN A 178 7.12 -6.25 -17.86
CA ASN A 178 8.48 -6.14 -18.43
C ASN A 178 8.79 -4.73 -18.96
N SER A 179 7.80 -4.07 -19.56
CA SER A 179 7.94 -2.69 -20.06
C SER A 179 8.17 -1.72 -18.90
N GLU A 180 7.31 -1.78 -17.89
CA GLU A 180 7.37 -0.95 -16.68
C GLU A 180 8.68 -1.18 -15.91
N TRP A 181 9.12 -2.45 -15.83
CA TRP A 181 10.41 -2.79 -15.23
C TRP A 181 11.58 -2.15 -15.96
N SER A 182 11.60 -2.24 -17.31
CA SER A 182 12.64 -1.61 -18.11
C SER A 182 12.70 -0.10 -17.93
N GLU A 183 11.52 0.54 -17.90
CA GLU A 183 11.41 1.99 -17.69
C GLU A 183 11.98 2.42 -16.33
N ILE A 184 11.52 1.79 -15.23
CA ILE A 184 11.98 2.15 -13.88
C ILE A 184 13.43 1.80 -13.63
N TRP A 185 13.93 0.70 -14.25
CA TRP A 185 15.35 0.34 -14.15
C TRP A 185 16.23 1.39 -14.82
N ASN A 186 15.91 1.79 -16.06
CA ASN A 186 16.65 2.82 -16.78
C ASN A 186 16.65 4.17 -16.04
N GLU A 187 15.55 4.52 -15.37
CA GLU A 187 15.45 5.74 -14.57
C GLU A 187 16.26 5.64 -13.27
N SER A 188 16.23 4.49 -12.60
CA SER A 188 16.91 4.29 -11.31
C SER A 188 18.40 4.05 -11.45
N SER A 189 18.85 3.47 -12.57
CA SER A 189 20.23 2.98 -12.81
C SER A 189 20.67 3.23 -14.26
N PRO A 190 20.80 4.50 -14.68
CA PRO A 190 21.15 4.84 -16.05
C PRO A 190 22.47 4.20 -16.50
N GLY A 191 22.45 3.51 -17.63
CA GLY A 191 23.62 2.88 -18.24
C GLY A 191 23.98 1.50 -17.69
N GLU A 192 23.23 0.99 -16.71
CA GLU A 192 23.42 -0.38 -16.23
C GLU A 192 22.58 -1.39 -17.02
N PRO A 193 23.11 -2.61 -17.24
CA PRO A 193 22.37 -3.63 -17.93
C PRO A 193 21.09 -4.02 -17.15
N LEU A 194 20.01 -4.24 -17.90
CA LEU A 194 18.74 -4.68 -17.32
C LEU A 194 18.89 -6.08 -16.72
N PRO A 195 18.59 -6.28 -15.43
CA PRO A 195 18.58 -7.60 -14.83
C PRO A 195 17.53 -8.49 -15.47
N SER A 196 17.91 -9.71 -15.76
CA SER A 196 17.02 -10.79 -16.20
C SER A 196 17.04 -11.92 -15.20
N LEU A 197 15.98 -12.71 -15.15
CA LEU A 197 16.02 -14.00 -14.46
C LEU A 197 17.11 -14.84 -15.13
N THR A 198 18.15 -15.18 -14.38
CA THR A 198 19.02 -16.30 -14.78
C THR A 198 18.19 -17.57 -14.61
N ASP A 199 18.05 -18.33 -15.69
CA ASP A 199 17.37 -19.63 -15.71
C ASP A 199 17.99 -20.60 -14.69
#